data_a52137c50241721da6a5b1272c5acd96
#
_entry.id   a52137c50241721da6a5b1272c5acd96
#
_cell.length_a   1.000
_cell.length_b   1.000
_cell.length_c   1.000
_cell.angle_alpha   90.00
_cell.angle_beta   90.00
_cell.angle_gamma   90.00
#
_symmetry.space_group_name_H-M   'P 1'
#
loop_
_entity.id
_entity.type
_entity.pdbx_description
1 polymer ?
#
loop_
_entity_poly.entity_id
_entity_poly.type
_entity_poly.pdbx_seq_one_letter_code
_entity_poly.pdbx_strand_id
1 'polypeptide(L)'
;MNTPILLIIFNRPETTKKVFEIIRQARPEKLFIAADGPRDNRPGEKDLCEETRKIATQIDWDCEIKTLFRKENLGCKAGVSSAINWFFENVDEGIILEDDCVPDQSFFSFCEKMLGKYRDNPEIMHINGTNSQFGEKFGPYSYYFSHCPQVWGWATWKRAWSKYDIGMTDLEQFIETKKTLNLFKNKKVANFWNSLFKYAKRTNINTWDIQWSYSVMNSSGLAITPNVNLVENIGFGTDSTHTSEVNTKLKQKTDSLLKIEEPQEIEAEIEADYKLFKKIYFRSVFTKIKTKILNQLKKNG
;
A
#
# COMPACT_ATOMS: atom_id res chain seq x y z
N MET A 1 5.19 -10.91 19.15
CA MET A 1 4.17 -10.91 18.08
C MET A 1 4.54 -11.93 17.04
N ASN A 2 3.62 -12.86 16.69
CA ASN A 2 3.95 -14.02 15.85
C ASN A 2 3.82 -13.72 14.34
N THR A 3 3.09 -12.68 13.96
CA THR A 3 2.92 -12.30 12.55
C THR A 3 4.23 -11.79 11.97
N PRO A 4 4.74 -12.38 10.87
CA PRO A 4 5.94 -11.89 10.21
C PRO A 4 5.76 -10.49 9.63
N ILE A 5 6.82 -9.67 9.67
CA ILE A 5 6.84 -8.34 9.06
C ILE A 5 7.86 -8.31 7.93
N LEU A 6 7.47 -7.76 6.78
CA LEU A 6 8.37 -7.31 5.73
C LEU A 6 8.53 -5.79 5.84
N LEU A 7 9.76 -5.32 6.07
CA LEU A 7 10.14 -3.91 5.98
C LEU A 7 10.89 -3.68 4.68
N ILE A 8 10.32 -2.83 3.80
CA ILE A 8 10.92 -2.45 2.52
C ILE A 8 11.56 -1.07 2.69
N ILE A 9 12.86 -0.99 2.43
CA ILE A 9 13.66 0.23 2.62
C ILE A 9 14.44 0.57 1.36
N PHE A 10 14.91 1.83 1.28
CA PHE A 10 15.79 2.23 0.19
C PHE A 10 16.93 3.14 0.68
N ASN A 11 16.78 4.45 0.63
CA ASN A 11 17.83 5.46 0.85
C ASN A 11 17.40 6.59 1.80
N ARG A 12 16.47 6.31 2.74
CA ARG A 12 15.89 7.30 3.65
C ARG A 12 16.14 6.92 5.12
N PRO A 13 17.35 7.15 5.68
CA PRO A 13 17.70 6.72 7.03
C PRO A 13 16.76 7.31 8.11
N GLU A 14 16.39 8.59 8.01
CA GLU A 14 15.58 9.27 9.03
C GLU A 14 14.14 8.74 9.13
N THR A 15 13.49 8.43 7.99
CA THR A 15 12.14 7.84 8.02
C THR A 15 12.22 6.37 8.42
N THR A 16 13.19 5.62 7.91
CA THR A 16 13.43 4.24 8.27
C THR A 16 13.62 4.07 9.78
N LYS A 17 14.40 4.96 10.41
CA LYS A 17 14.60 4.95 11.87
C LYS A 17 13.29 5.05 12.63
N LYS A 18 12.37 5.92 12.20
CA LYS A 18 11.07 6.08 12.83
C LYS A 18 10.19 4.83 12.71
N VAL A 19 10.11 4.27 11.50
CA VAL A 19 9.33 3.04 11.26
C VAL A 19 9.93 1.87 12.03
N PHE A 20 11.27 1.73 11.99
CA PHE A 20 11.97 0.65 12.67
C PHE A 20 11.77 0.71 14.19
N GLU A 21 11.76 1.89 14.81
CA GLU A 21 11.50 2.04 16.25
C GLU A 21 10.11 1.54 16.65
N ILE A 22 9.11 1.74 15.81
CA ILE A 22 7.74 1.21 16.04
C ILE A 22 7.71 -0.31 15.88
N ILE A 23 8.42 -0.88 14.89
CA ILE A 23 8.59 -2.34 14.75
C ILE A 23 9.33 -2.92 15.95
N ARG A 24 10.36 -2.23 16.44
CA ARG A 24 11.13 -2.62 17.63
C ARG A 24 10.24 -2.74 18.88
N GLN A 25 9.29 -1.82 19.06
CA GLN A 25 8.31 -1.88 20.16
C GLN A 25 7.35 -3.06 20.02
N ALA A 26 6.95 -3.41 18.78
CA ALA A 26 6.08 -4.56 18.50
C ALA A 26 6.79 -5.92 18.71
N ARG A 27 8.13 -5.96 18.62
CA ARG A 27 8.98 -7.14 18.80
C ARG A 27 8.48 -8.37 18.02
N PRO A 28 8.45 -8.31 16.66
CA PRO A 28 8.07 -9.48 15.89
C PRO A 28 9.09 -10.60 16.05
N GLU A 29 8.63 -11.85 16.08
CA GLU A 29 9.50 -13.04 16.10
C GLU A 29 10.24 -13.25 14.77
N LYS A 30 9.68 -12.70 13.66
CA LYS A 30 10.26 -12.78 12.31
C LYS A 30 10.21 -11.43 11.61
N LEU A 31 11.39 -10.94 11.24
CA LEU A 31 11.52 -9.69 10.48
C LEU A 31 12.28 -9.94 9.18
N PHE A 32 11.63 -9.60 8.08
CA PHE A 32 12.21 -9.61 6.75
C PHE A 32 12.54 -8.18 6.35
N ILE A 33 13.74 -7.93 5.84
CA ILE A 33 14.19 -6.59 5.44
C ILE A 33 14.63 -6.66 3.98
N ALA A 34 13.92 -5.98 3.11
CA ALA A 34 14.28 -5.86 1.70
C ALA A 34 14.75 -4.45 1.39
N ALA A 35 15.90 -4.33 0.73
CA ALA A 35 16.46 -3.05 0.30
C ALA A 35 16.87 -3.09 -1.16
N ASP A 36 16.39 -2.11 -1.94
CA ASP A 36 16.86 -1.93 -3.31
C ASP A 36 18.30 -1.40 -3.33
N GLY A 37 19.02 -1.57 -4.45
CA GLY A 37 20.37 -1.04 -4.64
C GLY A 37 20.37 0.47 -4.92
N PRO A 38 21.50 1.15 -4.74
CA PRO A 38 21.65 2.56 -5.12
C PRO A 38 21.57 2.72 -6.65
N ARG A 39 21.15 3.90 -7.09
CA ARG A 39 21.19 4.29 -8.50
C ARG A 39 22.59 4.79 -8.85
N ASP A 40 23.16 4.33 -9.96
CA ASP A 40 24.54 4.66 -10.35
C ASP A 40 24.78 6.14 -10.59
N ASN A 41 23.73 6.87 -11.02
CA ASN A 41 23.81 8.29 -11.39
C ASN A 41 23.43 9.25 -10.25
N ARG A 42 23.48 8.81 -8.99
CA ARG A 42 23.12 9.60 -7.81
C ARG A 42 24.27 9.61 -6.78
N PRO A 43 25.12 10.65 -6.81
CA PRO A 43 26.21 10.78 -5.84
C PRO A 43 25.69 10.74 -4.39
N GLY A 44 26.35 9.98 -3.50
CA GLY A 44 25.98 9.84 -2.09
C GLY A 44 24.82 8.89 -1.79
N GLU A 45 24.09 8.41 -2.79
CA GLU A 45 22.96 7.51 -2.56
C GLU A 45 23.41 6.14 -2.01
N LYS A 46 24.59 5.67 -2.40
CA LYS A 46 25.17 4.44 -1.86
C LYS A 46 25.34 4.51 -0.34
N ASP A 47 25.87 5.63 0.16
CA ASP A 47 26.10 5.82 1.59
C ASP A 47 24.76 5.88 2.34
N LEU A 48 23.75 6.56 1.78
CA LEU A 48 22.39 6.58 2.34
C LEU A 48 21.75 5.19 2.36
N CYS A 49 21.92 4.38 1.32
CA CYS A 49 21.43 2.99 1.29
C CYS A 49 22.12 2.14 2.36
N GLU A 50 23.44 2.27 2.52
CA GLU A 50 24.20 1.53 3.52
C GLU A 50 23.79 1.94 4.95
N GLU A 51 23.64 3.24 5.21
CA GLU A 51 23.15 3.76 6.49
C GLU A 51 21.73 3.25 6.80
N THR A 52 20.83 3.30 5.81
CA THR A 52 19.45 2.82 5.95
C THR A 52 19.41 1.32 6.29
N ARG A 53 20.23 0.50 5.62
CA ARG A 53 20.35 -0.94 5.91
C ARG A 53 20.89 -1.19 7.31
N LYS A 54 21.88 -0.42 7.73
CA LYS A 54 22.46 -0.51 9.07
C LYS A 54 21.43 -0.20 10.16
N ILE A 55 20.61 0.84 9.99
CA ILE A 55 19.52 1.19 10.92
C ILE A 55 18.51 0.03 11.02
N ALA A 56 18.04 -0.47 9.90
CA ALA A 56 17.01 -1.50 9.86
C ALA A 56 17.47 -2.87 10.42
N THR A 57 18.78 -3.08 10.59
CA THR A 57 19.34 -4.32 11.13
C THR A 57 19.79 -4.21 12.60
N GLN A 58 19.52 -3.09 13.29
CA GLN A 58 19.87 -2.91 14.72
C GLN A 58 18.85 -3.61 15.65
N ILE A 59 18.76 -4.93 15.53
CA ILE A 59 17.83 -5.74 16.33
C ILE A 59 18.42 -5.96 17.74
N ASP A 60 17.61 -5.70 18.76
CA ASP A 60 17.97 -5.87 20.19
C ASP A 60 16.93 -6.72 20.96
N TRP A 61 16.12 -7.49 20.24
CA TRP A 61 15.19 -8.46 20.79
C TRP A 61 15.33 -9.81 20.08
N ASP A 62 14.79 -10.89 20.65
CA ASP A 62 14.80 -12.22 20.04
C ASP A 62 13.95 -12.21 18.76
N CYS A 63 14.61 -12.37 17.61
CA CYS A 63 14.00 -12.22 16.28
C CYS A 63 14.78 -13.00 15.22
N GLU A 64 14.09 -13.83 14.45
CA GLU A 64 14.62 -14.39 13.21
C GLU A 64 14.65 -13.31 12.13
N ILE A 65 15.86 -12.94 11.65
CA ILE A 65 16.03 -11.92 10.61
C ILE A 65 16.37 -12.59 9.28
N LYS A 66 15.69 -12.16 8.22
CA LYS A 66 16.12 -12.43 6.84
C LYS A 66 16.27 -11.14 6.06
N THR A 67 17.33 -11.02 5.28
CA THR A 67 17.61 -9.81 4.49
C THR A 67 17.70 -10.12 3.00
N LEU A 68 17.17 -9.19 2.18
CA LEU A 68 17.29 -9.18 0.72
C LEU A 68 17.86 -7.83 0.30
N PHE A 69 19.21 -7.69 0.35
CA PHE A 69 19.89 -6.46 -0.02
C PHE A 69 20.43 -6.56 -1.45
N ARG A 70 19.87 -5.77 -2.35
CA ARG A 70 20.25 -5.76 -3.76
C ARG A 70 21.49 -4.88 -3.97
N LYS A 71 22.31 -5.27 -4.94
CA LYS A 71 23.47 -4.48 -5.36
C LYS A 71 23.07 -3.40 -6.37
N GLU A 72 22.09 -3.69 -7.21
CA GLU A 72 21.60 -2.82 -8.29
C GLU A 72 20.20 -2.32 -7.97
N ASN A 73 19.85 -1.15 -8.50
CA ASN A 73 18.52 -0.56 -8.35
C ASN A 73 17.56 -1.16 -9.38
N LEU A 74 16.51 -1.82 -8.89
CA LEU A 74 15.46 -2.38 -9.74
C LEU A 74 14.30 -1.40 -9.96
N GLY A 75 14.24 -0.33 -9.18
CA GLY A 75 13.14 0.64 -9.16
C GLY A 75 11.90 0.13 -8.44
N CYS A 76 10.96 1.04 -8.22
CA CYS A 76 9.80 0.79 -7.36
C CYS A 76 8.99 -0.45 -7.79
N LYS A 77 8.66 -0.57 -9.09
CA LYS A 77 7.83 -1.67 -9.60
C LYS A 77 8.43 -3.04 -9.33
N ALA A 78 9.64 -3.27 -9.84
CA ALA A 78 10.30 -4.57 -9.73
C ALA A 78 10.90 -4.78 -8.33
N GLY A 79 11.46 -3.73 -7.72
CA GLY A 79 12.07 -3.79 -6.40
C GLY A 79 11.09 -4.22 -5.32
N VAL A 80 9.93 -3.54 -5.25
CA VAL A 80 8.91 -3.83 -4.24
C VAL A 80 8.22 -5.17 -4.52
N SER A 81 7.71 -5.39 -5.75
CA SER A 81 6.98 -6.63 -6.05
C SER A 81 7.82 -7.88 -5.86
N SER A 82 9.12 -7.85 -6.24
CA SER A 82 10.01 -8.99 -6.03
C SER A 82 10.42 -9.16 -4.56
N ALA A 83 10.42 -8.09 -3.74
CA ALA A 83 10.60 -8.21 -2.29
C ALA A 83 9.42 -8.92 -1.64
N ILE A 84 8.18 -8.60 -2.07
CA ILE A 84 6.97 -9.26 -1.58
C ILE A 84 6.92 -10.72 -2.05
N ASN A 85 7.34 -11.03 -3.28
CA ASN A 85 7.47 -12.41 -3.75
C ASN A 85 8.42 -13.21 -2.84
N TRP A 86 9.62 -12.69 -2.60
CA TRP A 86 10.60 -13.32 -1.71
C TRP A 86 10.06 -13.49 -0.28
N PHE A 87 9.30 -12.54 0.25
CA PHE A 87 8.66 -12.66 1.55
C PHE A 87 7.71 -13.85 1.59
N PHE A 88 6.81 -13.97 0.59
CA PHE A 88 5.85 -15.08 0.51
C PHE A 88 6.44 -16.42 0.04
N GLU A 89 7.69 -16.49 -0.36
CA GLU A 89 8.43 -17.75 -0.49
C GLU A 89 8.75 -18.35 0.89
N ASN A 90 8.80 -17.52 1.94
CA ASN A 90 9.20 -17.90 3.29
C ASN A 90 8.06 -17.95 4.30
N VAL A 91 6.92 -17.30 4.05
CA VAL A 91 5.77 -17.22 4.97
C VAL A 91 4.46 -17.29 4.21
N ASP A 92 3.38 -17.66 4.89
CA ASP A 92 2.05 -17.78 4.28
C ASP A 92 1.19 -16.53 4.45
N GLU A 93 1.52 -15.67 5.41
CA GLU A 93 0.85 -14.40 5.68
C GLU A 93 1.79 -13.43 6.36
N GLY A 94 1.52 -12.13 6.29
CA GLY A 94 2.31 -11.15 7.00
C GLY A 94 1.94 -9.70 6.72
N ILE A 95 2.61 -8.82 7.47
CA ILE A 95 2.50 -7.37 7.41
C ILE A 95 3.60 -6.83 6.50
N ILE A 96 3.26 -5.82 5.69
CA ILE A 96 4.19 -5.15 4.78
C ILE A 96 4.20 -3.66 5.11
N LEU A 97 5.39 -3.15 5.41
CA LEU A 97 5.67 -1.74 5.70
C LEU A 97 6.75 -1.22 4.75
N GLU A 98 6.60 0.03 4.32
CA GLU A 98 7.65 0.78 3.65
C GLU A 98 8.33 1.74 4.63
N ASP A 99 9.50 2.25 4.30
CA ASP A 99 10.36 3.08 5.17
C ASP A 99 9.77 4.45 5.55
N ASP A 100 8.59 4.78 5.07
CA ASP A 100 7.83 6.00 5.37
C ASP A 100 6.42 5.74 5.96
N CYS A 101 6.08 4.48 6.21
CA CYS A 101 4.80 4.07 6.77
C CYS A 101 4.92 3.85 8.27
N VAL A 102 4.52 4.84 9.08
CA VAL A 102 4.60 4.81 10.56
C VAL A 102 3.28 4.31 11.14
N PRO A 103 3.22 3.06 11.66
CA PRO A 103 1.99 2.53 12.24
C PRO A 103 1.80 2.96 13.70
N ASP A 104 0.53 3.06 14.13
CA ASP A 104 0.16 2.95 15.54
C ASP A 104 0.38 1.50 16.04
N GLN A 105 0.66 1.31 17.33
CA GLN A 105 0.89 -0.02 17.87
C GLN A 105 -0.32 -0.96 17.70
N SER A 106 -1.53 -0.42 17.71
CA SER A 106 -2.75 -1.22 17.48
C SER A 106 -2.89 -1.74 16.04
N PHE A 107 -2.15 -1.20 15.07
CA PHE A 107 -2.08 -1.74 13.71
C PHE A 107 -1.63 -3.19 13.68
N PHE A 108 -0.62 -3.53 14.46
CA PHE A 108 -0.07 -4.89 14.48
C PHE A 108 -1.09 -5.89 15.02
N SER A 109 -1.73 -5.60 16.15
CA SER A 109 -2.77 -6.46 16.71
C SER A 109 -4.02 -6.56 15.82
N PHE A 110 -4.38 -5.46 15.13
CA PHE A 110 -5.44 -5.46 14.14
C PHE A 110 -5.10 -6.40 12.97
N CYS A 111 -3.92 -6.28 12.38
CA CYS A 111 -3.47 -7.14 11.28
C CYS A 111 -3.41 -8.60 11.71
N GLU A 112 -2.80 -8.92 12.88
CA GLU A 112 -2.70 -10.28 13.39
C GLU A 112 -4.08 -10.93 13.55
N LYS A 113 -5.03 -10.20 14.14
CA LYS A 113 -6.42 -10.68 14.29
C LYS A 113 -7.11 -10.89 12.95
N MET A 114 -6.98 -9.95 12.00
CA MET A 114 -7.62 -10.04 10.69
C MET A 114 -6.99 -11.15 9.82
N LEU A 115 -5.67 -11.27 9.85
CA LEU A 115 -4.95 -12.34 9.16
C LEU A 115 -5.43 -13.72 9.66
N GLY A 116 -5.49 -13.91 10.97
CA GLY A 116 -5.97 -15.17 11.55
C GLY A 116 -7.43 -15.48 11.21
N LYS A 117 -8.31 -14.47 11.33
CA LYS A 117 -9.75 -14.63 11.09
C LYS A 117 -10.10 -14.99 9.66
N TYR A 118 -9.45 -14.34 8.69
CA TYR A 118 -9.79 -14.46 7.27
C TYR A 118 -8.79 -15.31 6.47
N ARG A 119 -7.95 -16.10 7.15
CA ARG A 119 -6.91 -16.92 6.52
C ARG A 119 -7.44 -17.81 5.40
N ASP A 120 -8.57 -18.46 5.64
CA ASP A 120 -9.16 -19.42 4.73
C ASP A 120 -10.28 -18.83 3.86
N ASN A 121 -10.56 -17.53 3.97
CA ASN A 121 -11.57 -16.87 3.14
C ASN A 121 -10.94 -16.28 1.87
N PRO A 122 -11.18 -16.87 0.67
CA PRO A 122 -10.56 -16.42 -0.57
C PRO A 122 -11.06 -15.06 -1.06
N GLU A 123 -12.20 -14.57 -0.59
CA GLU A 123 -12.75 -13.27 -0.96
C GLU A 123 -11.96 -12.13 -0.33
N ILE A 124 -11.37 -12.35 0.86
CA ILE A 124 -10.57 -11.34 1.53
C ILE A 124 -9.12 -11.45 1.08
N MET A 125 -8.64 -10.41 0.42
CA MET A 125 -7.31 -10.41 -0.19
C MET A 125 -6.34 -9.39 0.41
N HIS A 126 -6.84 -8.43 1.19
CA HIS A 126 -6.02 -7.32 1.65
C HIS A 126 -6.51 -6.78 2.99
N ILE A 127 -5.61 -6.28 3.83
CA ILE A 127 -5.90 -5.59 5.07
C ILE A 127 -5.21 -4.24 5.01
N ASN A 128 -5.98 -3.16 4.91
CA ASN A 128 -5.48 -1.79 4.93
C ASN A 128 -5.04 -1.38 6.33
N GLY A 129 -3.89 -0.72 6.46
CA GLY A 129 -3.53 0.05 7.66
C GLY A 129 -4.02 1.49 7.56
N THR A 130 -4.00 2.06 6.38
CA THR A 130 -4.45 3.43 6.12
C THR A 130 -5.95 3.49 5.91
N ASN A 131 -6.60 4.51 6.50
CA ASN A 131 -7.95 4.91 6.20
C ASN A 131 -7.99 6.32 5.61
N SER A 132 -8.12 6.43 4.28
CA SER A 132 -8.17 7.72 3.58
C SER A 132 -9.56 8.36 3.57
N GLN A 133 -10.41 8.07 4.55
CA GLN A 133 -11.73 8.70 4.72
C GLN A 133 -11.72 9.96 5.57
N PHE A 134 -10.55 10.35 6.12
CA PHE A 134 -10.36 11.60 6.87
C PHE A 134 -11.32 11.74 8.06
N GLY A 135 -11.43 10.68 8.87
CA GLY A 135 -12.26 10.63 10.07
C GLY A 135 -13.73 10.25 9.84
N GLU A 136 -14.15 10.09 8.58
CA GLU A 136 -15.50 9.57 8.29
C GLU A 136 -15.53 8.06 8.52
N LYS A 137 -16.56 7.59 9.24
CA LYS A 137 -16.77 6.19 9.60
C LYS A 137 -17.91 5.59 8.79
N PHE A 138 -17.82 4.29 8.51
CA PHE A 138 -18.82 3.51 7.79
C PHE A 138 -19.31 2.37 8.65
N GLY A 139 -20.60 2.38 8.96
CA GLY A 139 -21.23 1.45 9.88
C GLY A 139 -20.79 1.63 11.34
N PRO A 140 -21.34 0.81 12.26
CA PRO A 140 -21.05 0.88 13.70
C PRO A 140 -19.83 0.08 14.12
N TYR A 141 -19.19 -0.63 13.18
CA TYR A 141 -18.11 -1.57 13.43
C TYR A 141 -16.72 -0.92 13.42
N SER A 142 -15.71 -1.63 13.83
CA SER A 142 -14.33 -1.15 13.84
C SER A 142 -13.69 -1.11 12.44
N TYR A 143 -14.25 -1.84 11.48
CA TYR A 143 -13.79 -1.89 10.10
C TYR A 143 -14.94 -2.20 9.14
N TYR A 144 -14.72 -1.99 7.87
CA TYR A 144 -15.63 -2.32 6.77
C TYR A 144 -14.85 -2.99 5.62
N PHE A 145 -15.59 -3.58 4.65
CA PHE A 145 -14.98 -4.15 3.45
C PHE A 145 -15.06 -3.16 2.29
N SER A 146 -14.04 -3.18 1.43
CA SER A 146 -13.86 -2.22 0.34
C SER A 146 -13.28 -2.93 -0.88
N HIS A 147 -13.56 -2.45 -2.08
CA HIS A 147 -12.86 -2.88 -3.29
C HIS A 147 -11.53 -2.13 -3.53
N CYS A 148 -11.15 -1.24 -2.63
CA CYS A 148 -10.00 -0.36 -2.78
C CYS A 148 -8.87 -0.74 -1.82
N PRO A 149 -7.87 -1.54 -2.22
CA PRO A 149 -6.67 -1.75 -1.43
C PRO A 149 -5.85 -0.46 -1.34
N GLN A 150 -5.34 -0.16 -0.15
CA GLN A 150 -4.46 0.97 0.15
C GLN A 150 -3.14 0.40 0.70
N VAL A 151 -2.01 0.82 0.15
CA VAL A 151 -0.72 0.14 0.36
C VAL A 151 0.22 0.84 1.35
N TRP A 152 -0.24 1.86 2.07
CA TRP A 152 0.56 2.48 3.13
C TRP A 152 0.38 1.74 4.44
N GLY A 153 1.29 0.77 4.69
CA GLY A 153 1.16 -0.20 5.78
C GLY A 153 -0.06 -1.11 5.60
N TRP A 154 0.16 -2.37 5.33
CA TRP A 154 -0.89 -3.31 4.98
C TRP A 154 -0.49 -4.74 5.32
N ALA A 155 -1.45 -5.65 5.25
CA ALA A 155 -1.19 -7.06 5.43
C ALA A 155 -1.95 -7.90 4.41
N THR A 156 -1.42 -9.11 4.12
CA THR A 156 -2.03 -10.04 3.18
C THR A 156 -1.49 -11.46 3.37
N TRP A 157 -1.97 -12.37 2.55
CA TRP A 157 -1.63 -13.79 2.52
C TRP A 157 -0.93 -14.16 1.21
N LYS A 158 -0.06 -15.16 1.25
CA LYS A 158 0.57 -15.78 0.07
C LYS A 158 -0.48 -16.16 -0.97
N ARG A 159 -1.63 -16.74 -0.55
CA ARG A 159 -2.74 -17.12 -1.45
C ARG A 159 -3.32 -15.93 -2.24
N ALA A 160 -3.38 -14.75 -1.61
CA ALA A 160 -3.87 -13.53 -2.25
C ALA A 160 -2.79 -12.93 -3.16
N TRP A 161 -1.56 -12.81 -2.65
CA TRP A 161 -0.43 -12.28 -3.43
C TRP A 161 -0.09 -13.14 -4.66
N SER A 162 -0.34 -14.46 -4.63
CA SER A 162 -0.17 -15.33 -5.80
C SER A 162 -1.04 -14.94 -7.00
N LYS A 163 -2.03 -14.08 -6.82
CA LYS A 163 -2.85 -13.48 -7.90
C LYS A 163 -2.28 -12.18 -8.45
N TYR A 164 -1.13 -11.70 -7.91
CA TYR A 164 -0.51 -10.48 -8.40
C TYR A 164 -0.06 -10.63 -9.85
N ASP A 165 -0.64 -9.81 -10.72
CA ASP A 165 -0.30 -9.78 -12.14
C ASP A 165 0.35 -8.43 -12.49
N ILE A 166 1.69 -8.42 -12.50
CA ILE A 166 2.49 -7.24 -12.82
C ILE A 166 2.25 -6.71 -14.24
N GLY A 167 1.81 -7.57 -15.17
CA GLY A 167 1.53 -7.26 -16.56
C GLY A 167 0.10 -6.87 -16.84
N MET A 168 -0.81 -7.11 -15.89
CA MET A 168 -2.27 -6.98 -16.09
C MET A 168 -2.70 -7.68 -17.40
N THR A 169 -2.38 -8.98 -17.50
CA THR A 169 -2.48 -9.76 -18.75
C THR A 169 -3.89 -9.78 -19.30
N ASP A 170 -4.89 -9.96 -18.45
CA ASP A 170 -6.31 -10.08 -18.83
C ASP A 170 -7.08 -8.75 -18.78
N LEU A 171 -6.36 -7.59 -18.87
CA LEU A 171 -7.00 -6.27 -18.72
C LEU A 171 -8.12 -6.01 -19.74
N GLU A 172 -7.95 -6.46 -20.99
CA GLU A 172 -8.95 -6.30 -22.04
C GLU A 172 -10.26 -7.03 -21.66
N GLN A 173 -10.16 -8.30 -21.26
CA GLN A 173 -11.29 -9.12 -20.81
C GLN A 173 -11.94 -8.53 -19.55
N PHE A 174 -11.13 -8.06 -18.59
CA PHE A 174 -11.60 -7.39 -17.38
C PHE A 174 -12.49 -6.18 -17.69
N ILE A 175 -12.14 -5.40 -18.72
CA ILE A 175 -12.89 -4.22 -19.14
C ILE A 175 -14.15 -4.61 -19.91
N GLU A 176 -14.06 -5.56 -20.84
CA GLU A 176 -15.18 -6.05 -21.65
C GLU A 176 -16.29 -6.67 -20.79
N THR A 177 -15.91 -7.41 -19.76
CA THR A 177 -16.85 -8.00 -18.78
C THR A 177 -17.42 -6.98 -17.79
N LYS A 178 -17.06 -5.69 -17.93
CA LYS A 178 -17.51 -4.58 -17.07
C LYS A 178 -17.25 -4.82 -15.58
N LYS A 179 -16.14 -5.49 -15.26
CA LYS A 179 -15.81 -5.92 -13.90
C LYS A 179 -15.86 -4.78 -12.89
N THR A 180 -15.21 -3.65 -13.20
CA THR A 180 -15.24 -2.45 -12.33
C THR A 180 -16.64 -1.88 -12.12
N LEU A 181 -17.50 -1.88 -13.16
CA LEU A 181 -18.89 -1.42 -13.02
C LEU A 181 -19.69 -2.35 -12.11
N ASN A 182 -19.45 -3.65 -12.20
CA ASN A 182 -20.10 -4.65 -11.35
C ASN A 182 -19.66 -4.54 -9.88
N LEU A 183 -18.39 -4.20 -9.63
CA LEU A 183 -17.87 -4.00 -8.27
C LEU A 183 -18.40 -2.70 -7.66
N PHE A 184 -18.18 -1.57 -8.30
CA PHE A 184 -18.46 -0.25 -7.72
C PHE A 184 -19.88 0.27 -7.94
N LYS A 185 -20.68 -0.37 -8.79
CA LYS A 185 -22.05 0.09 -9.19
C LYS A 185 -22.11 1.56 -9.63
N ASN A 186 -20.97 2.14 -10.02
CA ASN A 186 -20.84 3.56 -10.40
C ASN A 186 -19.98 3.74 -11.64
N LYS A 187 -20.57 4.28 -12.72
CA LYS A 187 -19.89 4.48 -14.01
C LYS A 187 -18.66 5.41 -13.92
N LYS A 188 -18.68 6.45 -13.07
CA LYS A 188 -17.55 7.39 -12.95
C LYS A 188 -16.35 6.70 -12.28
N VAL A 189 -16.60 5.94 -11.22
CA VAL A 189 -15.56 5.14 -10.54
C VAL A 189 -15.01 4.07 -11.47
N ALA A 190 -15.90 3.33 -12.16
CA ALA A 190 -15.51 2.30 -13.12
C ALA A 190 -14.64 2.85 -14.26
N ASN A 191 -15.04 3.96 -14.87
CA ASN A 191 -14.28 4.61 -15.94
C ASN A 191 -12.92 5.11 -15.46
N PHE A 192 -12.83 5.61 -14.23
CA PHE A 192 -11.57 6.03 -13.64
C PHE A 192 -10.60 4.86 -13.52
N TRP A 193 -10.99 3.75 -12.88
CA TRP A 193 -10.15 2.57 -12.70
C TRP A 193 -9.74 1.97 -14.04
N ASN A 194 -10.67 1.81 -14.98
CA ASN A 194 -10.37 1.31 -16.33
C ASN A 194 -9.33 2.20 -17.04
N SER A 195 -9.47 3.52 -16.91
CA SER A 195 -8.52 4.47 -17.52
C SER A 195 -7.16 4.41 -16.86
N LEU A 196 -7.10 4.26 -15.52
CA LEU A 196 -5.87 4.15 -14.75
C LEU A 196 -5.11 2.86 -15.11
N PHE A 197 -5.81 1.73 -15.20
CA PHE A 197 -5.21 0.45 -15.58
C PHE A 197 -4.68 0.48 -17.02
N LYS A 198 -5.46 1.00 -17.97
CA LYS A 198 -5.00 1.21 -19.37
C LYS A 198 -3.76 2.10 -19.44
N TYR A 199 -3.76 3.19 -18.69
CA TYR A 199 -2.62 4.10 -18.61
C TYR A 199 -1.38 3.38 -18.06
N ALA A 200 -1.52 2.68 -16.92
CA ALA A 200 -0.43 1.98 -16.28
C ALA A 200 0.17 0.88 -17.17
N LYS A 201 -0.66 0.09 -17.85
CA LYS A 201 -0.23 -0.94 -18.81
C LYS A 201 0.51 -0.33 -20.00
N ARG A 202 -0.08 0.70 -20.63
CA ARG A 202 0.48 1.35 -21.82
C ARG A 202 1.80 2.05 -21.57
N THR A 203 1.96 2.74 -20.43
CA THR A 203 3.16 3.53 -20.10
C THR A 203 4.22 2.74 -19.37
N ASN A 204 3.91 1.51 -18.96
CA ASN A 204 4.76 0.69 -18.09
C ASN A 204 5.28 1.49 -16.89
N ILE A 205 4.38 2.27 -16.26
CA ILE A 205 4.74 3.14 -15.13
C ILE A 205 5.48 2.35 -14.03
N ASN A 206 6.51 2.96 -13.46
CA ASN A 206 7.34 2.33 -12.44
C ASN A 206 6.64 2.36 -11.06
N THR A 207 5.53 1.63 -10.93
CA THR A 207 4.79 1.42 -9.68
C THR A 207 4.22 0.01 -9.64
N TRP A 208 3.96 -0.54 -8.46
CA TRP A 208 3.47 -1.90 -8.24
C TRP A 208 2.03 -1.93 -7.71
N ASP A 209 1.59 -0.87 -7.07
CA ASP A 209 0.33 -0.75 -6.33
C ASP A 209 -0.91 -0.70 -7.24
N ILE A 210 -0.80 -0.09 -8.42
CA ILE A 210 -1.87 -0.08 -9.43
C ILE A 210 -2.15 -1.50 -9.92
N GLN A 211 -1.10 -2.29 -10.15
CA GLN A 211 -1.20 -3.70 -10.56
C GLN A 211 -1.78 -4.57 -9.44
N TRP A 212 -1.45 -4.26 -8.17
CA TRP A 212 -2.08 -4.93 -7.04
C TRP A 212 -3.58 -4.61 -6.95
N SER A 213 -3.95 -3.35 -7.09
CA SER A 213 -5.36 -2.94 -7.14
C SER A 213 -6.12 -3.64 -8.27
N TYR A 214 -5.51 -3.75 -9.45
CA TYR A 214 -6.05 -4.53 -10.55
C TYR A 214 -6.25 -6.00 -10.18
N SER A 215 -5.23 -6.63 -9.59
CA SER A 215 -5.25 -8.07 -9.26
C SER A 215 -6.34 -8.40 -8.23
N VAL A 216 -6.51 -7.55 -7.21
CA VAL A 216 -7.59 -7.68 -6.22
C VAL A 216 -8.96 -7.53 -6.89
N MET A 217 -9.16 -6.49 -7.71
CA MET A 217 -10.44 -6.26 -8.41
C MET A 217 -10.72 -7.34 -9.46
N ASN A 218 -9.71 -7.83 -10.18
CA ASN A 218 -9.86 -8.92 -11.15
C ASN A 218 -10.30 -10.22 -10.46
N SER A 219 -9.83 -10.47 -9.26
CA SER A 219 -10.26 -11.59 -8.43
C SER A 219 -11.61 -11.37 -7.72
N SER A 220 -12.27 -10.22 -7.89
CA SER A 220 -13.43 -9.76 -7.08
C SER A 220 -13.14 -9.74 -5.58
N GLY A 221 -11.86 -9.55 -5.22
CA GLY A 221 -11.41 -9.56 -3.84
C GLY A 221 -11.82 -8.31 -3.07
N LEU A 222 -11.85 -8.44 -1.75
CA LEU A 222 -12.14 -7.38 -0.80
C LEU A 222 -10.92 -7.04 0.04
N ALA A 223 -10.82 -5.77 0.39
CA ALA A 223 -9.90 -5.25 1.39
C ALA A 223 -10.66 -4.94 2.68
N ILE A 224 -10.08 -5.31 3.82
CA ILE A 224 -10.55 -4.86 5.15
C ILE A 224 -9.98 -3.46 5.37
N THR A 225 -10.83 -2.48 5.70
CA THR A 225 -10.43 -1.10 5.98
C THR A 225 -10.84 -0.72 7.40
N PRO A 226 -9.91 -0.41 8.31
CA PRO A 226 -10.25 0.04 9.66
C PRO A 226 -10.98 1.39 9.60
N ASN A 227 -11.96 1.62 10.50
CA ASN A 227 -12.71 2.89 10.58
C ASN A 227 -11.91 4.04 11.23
N VAL A 228 -10.65 3.79 11.57
CA VAL A 228 -9.66 4.79 12.01
C VAL A 228 -8.38 4.63 11.19
N ASN A 229 -7.58 5.69 11.06
CA ASN A 229 -6.30 5.58 10.37
C ASN A 229 -5.25 4.97 11.30
N LEU A 230 -4.72 3.79 10.95
CA LEU A 230 -3.72 3.08 11.77
C LEU A 230 -2.28 3.31 11.30
N VAL A 231 -2.07 3.90 10.11
CA VAL A 231 -0.73 4.14 9.57
C VAL A 231 -0.63 5.56 9.01
N GLU A 232 0.35 6.33 9.48
CA GLU A 232 0.71 7.63 8.91
C GLU A 232 1.81 7.44 7.86
N ASN A 233 1.60 7.94 6.64
CA ASN A 233 2.69 8.06 5.67
C ASN A 233 3.41 9.39 5.90
N ILE A 234 4.72 9.34 6.18
CA ILE A 234 5.59 10.50 6.42
C ILE A 234 6.50 10.82 5.22
N GLY A 235 6.37 10.12 4.11
CA GLY A 235 7.17 10.26 2.89
C GLY A 235 6.85 11.48 2.03
N PHE A 236 6.04 12.42 2.52
CA PHE A 236 5.69 13.66 1.83
C PHE A 236 6.75 14.74 2.08
N GLY A 237 7.69 14.91 1.15
CA GLY A 237 8.75 15.92 1.24
C GLY A 237 9.52 16.07 -0.07
N THR A 238 10.57 16.90 -0.07
CA THR A 238 11.46 17.16 -1.22
C THR A 238 12.13 15.90 -1.77
N ASP A 239 12.24 14.85 -0.94
CA ASP A 239 12.92 13.59 -1.25
C ASP A 239 11.94 12.46 -1.64
N SER A 240 10.65 12.79 -1.83
CA SER A 240 9.65 11.78 -2.20
C SER A 240 9.82 11.30 -3.64
N THR A 241 9.82 9.99 -3.84
CA THR A 241 10.03 9.36 -5.17
C THR A 241 8.82 9.59 -6.10
N HIS A 242 7.62 9.74 -5.57
CA HIS A 242 6.36 9.82 -6.34
C HIS A 242 5.39 10.92 -5.91
N THR A 243 5.65 11.65 -4.84
CA THR A 243 4.72 12.63 -4.26
C THR A 243 5.31 14.04 -4.24
N SER A 244 5.04 14.82 -5.28
CA SER A 244 5.31 16.27 -5.31
C SER A 244 4.33 17.03 -4.40
N GLU A 245 4.62 18.31 -4.08
CA GLU A 245 3.95 19.28 -3.19
C GLU A 245 2.39 19.24 -3.06
N VAL A 246 1.71 18.52 -3.95
CA VAL A 246 0.23 18.47 -4.01
C VAL A 246 -0.38 17.61 -2.89
N ASN A 247 0.41 16.80 -2.19
CA ASN A 247 -0.14 15.70 -1.36
C ASN A 247 -0.05 15.89 0.16
N THR A 248 0.36 17.03 0.68
CA THR A 248 0.31 17.32 2.14
C THR A 248 -1.11 17.18 2.73
N LYS A 249 -2.14 17.29 1.88
CA LYS A 249 -3.55 17.07 2.27
C LYS A 249 -3.91 15.60 2.52
N LEU A 250 -3.07 14.66 2.11
CA LEU A 250 -3.25 13.22 2.37
C LEU A 250 -2.64 12.78 3.69
N LYS A 251 -1.85 13.66 4.31
CA LYS A 251 -1.26 13.37 5.62
C LYS A 251 -2.37 13.28 6.66
N GLN A 252 -2.50 12.12 7.28
CA GLN A 252 -3.42 11.86 8.37
C GLN A 252 -2.62 11.30 9.54
N LYS A 253 -2.90 11.82 10.73
CA LYS A 253 -2.39 11.22 11.97
C LYS A 253 -3.04 9.85 12.19
N THR A 254 -2.36 9.02 12.92
CA THR A 254 -2.91 7.75 13.39
C THR A 254 -3.86 7.96 14.56
N ASP A 255 -4.76 7.02 14.73
CA ASP A 255 -5.59 6.83 15.91
C ASP A 255 -5.46 5.38 16.36
N SER A 256 -5.77 5.09 17.63
CA SER A 256 -5.62 3.75 18.17
C SER A 256 -6.92 2.96 18.11
N LEU A 257 -6.82 1.67 17.77
CA LEU A 257 -7.95 0.73 17.73
C LEU A 257 -7.77 -0.36 18.80
N LEU A 258 -8.23 -0.09 20.02
CA LEU A 258 -8.02 -1.00 21.16
C LEU A 258 -9.07 -2.12 21.24
N LYS A 259 -10.28 -1.89 20.74
CA LYS A 259 -11.36 -2.88 20.69
C LYS A 259 -11.82 -3.07 19.25
N ILE A 260 -11.94 -4.33 18.82
CA ILE A 260 -12.38 -4.66 17.47
C ILE A 260 -13.79 -5.21 17.52
N GLU A 261 -14.74 -4.41 17.01
CA GLU A 261 -16.13 -4.78 16.74
C GLU A 261 -16.26 -5.13 15.26
N GLU A 262 -16.78 -6.31 14.97
CA GLU A 262 -16.71 -6.94 13.66
C GLU A 262 -18.01 -6.83 12.88
N PRO A 263 -18.02 -6.54 11.57
CA PRO A 263 -19.20 -6.65 10.73
C PRO A 263 -19.78 -8.06 10.75
N GLN A 264 -21.11 -8.15 10.66
CA GLN A 264 -21.81 -9.45 10.62
C GLN A 264 -21.75 -10.07 9.22
N GLU A 265 -21.69 -9.24 8.18
CA GLU A 265 -21.69 -9.68 6.79
C GLU A 265 -20.42 -9.21 6.07
N ILE A 266 -20.01 -10.00 5.07
CA ILE A 266 -18.84 -9.70 4.24
C ILE A 266 -19.35 -9.09 2.94
N GLU A 267 -19.64 -7.80 2.99
CA GLU A 267 -20.09 -7.03 1.82
C GLU A 267 -19.30 -5.72 1.70
N ALA A 268 -18.99 -5.33 0.45
CA ALA A 268 -18.29 -4.08 0.20
C ALA A 268 -19.17 -2.86 0.56
N GLU A 269 -18.63 -1.93 1.33
CA GLU A 269 -19.23 -0.64 1.60
C GLU A 269 -19.04 0.30 0.37
N ILE A 270 -19.96 0.19 -0.58
CA ILE A 270 -19.87 0.89 -1.87
C ILE A 270 -19.85 2.42 -1.71
N GLU A 271 -20.53 2.94 -0.69
CA GLU A 271 -20.50 4.38 -0.42
C GLU A 271 -19.12 4.84 0.05
N ALA A 272 -18.44 4.03 0.88
CA ALA A 272 -17.06 4.30 1.29
C ALA A 272 -16.12 4.35 0.08
N ASP A 273 -16.23 3.38 -0.84
CA ASP A 273 -15.45 3.34 -2.08
C ASP A 273 -15.71 4.57 -2.95
N TYR A 274 -16.97 4.99 -3.07
CA TYR A 274 -17.33 6.19 -3.83
C TYR A 274 -16.78 7.47 -3.18
N LYS A 275 -16.86 7.60 -1.86
CA LYS A 275 -16.31 8.75 -1.13
C LYS A 275 -14.79 8.79 -1.21
N LEU A 276 -14.12 7.64 -1.08
CA LEU A 276 -12.68 7.53 -1.29
C LEU A 276 -12.29 8.01 -2.69
N PHE A 277 -12.99 7.55 -3.74
CA PHE A 277 -12.80 8.03 -5.11
C PHE A 277 -12.90 9.54 -5.20
N LYS A 278 -13.94 10.16 -4.60
CA LYS A 278 -14.13 11.62 -4.64
C LYS A 278 -13.04 12.39 -3.90
N LYS A 279 -12.60 11.87 -2.75
CA LYS A 279 -11.60 12.54 -1.89
C LYS A 279 -10.19 12.48 -2.47
N ILE A 280 -9.81 11.33 -2.98
CA ILE A 280 -8.43 11.04 -3.38
C ILE A 280 -8.24 11.19 -4.89
N TYR A 281 -9.01 10.43 -5.67
CA TYR A 281 -8.74 10.26 -7.09
C TYR A 281 -9.35 11.36 -7.96
N PHE A 282 -10.58 11.78 -7.65
CA PHE A 282 -11.25 12.80 -8.45
C PHE A 282 -10.55 14.16 -8.37
N ARG A 283 -10.08 14.57 -7.19
CA ARG A 283 -9.34 15.82 -7.00
C ARG A 283 -7.98 15.81 -7.71
N SER A 284 -7.28 14.68 -7.70
CA SER A 284 -5.97 14.53 -8.36
C SER A 284 -6.09 14.68 -9.89
N VAL A 285 -7.14 14.14 -10.51
CA VAL A 285 -7.41 14.29 -11.95
C VAL A 285 -7.74 15.73 -12.31
N PHE A 286 -8.58 16.41 -11.52
CA PHE A 286 -8.92 17.83 -11.77
C PHE A 286 -7.68 18.74 -11.67
N THR A 287 -6.81 18.50 -10.71
CA THR A 287 -5.56 19.26 -10.55
C THR A 287 -4.64 19.04 -11.75
N LYS A 288 -4.47 17.81 -12.23
CA LYS A 288 -3.66 17.51 -13.43
C LYS A 288 -4.24 18.13 -14.71
N ILE A 289 -5.55 18.09 -14.88
CA ILE A 289 -6.23 18.75 -16.02
C ILE A 289 -6.06 20.25 -15.95
N LYS A 290 -6.28 20.88 -14.77
CA LYS A 290 -6.10 22.31 -14.55
C LYS A 290 -4.67 22.75 -14.82
N THR A 291 -3.68 22.00 -14.36
CA THR A 291 -2.25 22.27 -14.60
C THR A 291 -1.92 22.12 -16.11
N LYS A 292 -2.48 21.14 -16.80
CA LYS A 292 -2.26 20.94 -18.23
C LYS A 292 -2.86 22.08 -19.05
N ILE A 293 -4.06 22.56 -18.70
CA ILE A 293 -4.71 23.71 -19.33
C ILE A 293 -3.92 25.00 -19.07
N LEU A 294 -3.48 25.24 -17.83
CA LEU A 294 -2.68 26.42 -17.48
C LEU A 294 -1.31 26.42 -18.19
N ASN A 295 -0.68 25.25 -18.34
CA ASN A 295 0.59 25.14 -19.08
C ASN A 295 0.40 25.31 -20.60
N GLN A 296 -0.73 24.92 -21.16
CA GLN A 296 -1.06 25.21 -22.56
C GLN A 296 -1.35 26.71 -22.79
N LEU A 297 -2.06 27.37 -21.88
CA LEU A 297 -2.30 28.81 -21.95
C LEU A 297 -1.00 29.63 -21.80
N LYS A 298 -0.04 29.18 -20.99
CA LYS A 298 1.29 29.81 -20.85
C LYS A 298 2.22 29.58 -22.05
N LYS A 299 1.96 28.60 -22.90
CA LYS A 299 2.74 28.35 -24.12
C LYS A 299 2.20 29.09 -25.35
N ASN A 300 0.96 29.59 -25.27
CA ASN A 300 0.26 30.27 -26.37
C ASN A 300 0.06 31.76 -26.11
N GLY A 301 0.62 32.33 -25.05
CA GLY A 301 0.73 33.77 -24.76
C GLY A 301 2.18 34.14 -24.51
#